data_87511b6d8612749086a11f23e323bd98
#
_entry.id   87511b6d8612749086a11f23e323bd98
#
_cell.length_a   1.000
_cell.length_b   1.000
_cell.length_c   1.000
_cell.angle_alpha   90.00
_cell.angle_beta   90.00
_cell.angle_gamma   90.00
#
_symmetry.space_group_name_H-M   'P 1'
#
loop_
_entity.id
_entity.type
_entity.pdbx_description
1 polymer ?
#
loop_
_entity_poly.entity_id
_entity_poly.type
_entity_poly.pdbx_seq_one_letter_code
_entity_poly.pdbx_strand_id
1 'polypeptide(L)'
;RNKESEIYDFIISEMDAIKEDFGTARVKTRATKGAAMALKCRAALYAGTLAYNYDKSATKTLNLSSGATGIERSKAEGYLKACLDACAELEAMGYQLYQKQADLATNYAEAFIAKPEDNPELIFCKAYDGVNVKNNFTTRALTRKLVRASNNKAGCQVNPVLNLVNDYEMLNTHEVKEMDAYVGDEVIEDMNVYTSTCKYNLYDKPEDIFAGRDPRLAGTVLYPGSSFRGTSVDLQAGLALPTADGYEFKAAQTIGQVDDFTYEGQKVTGEDGPLRGDDGSSNWYISHSGFLLRKFVDTAAGSEINGASSVPYVVFRFGEALLNAAEAAFY
;
A
#
# COMPACT_ATOMS: atom_id res chain seq x y z
N ARG A 1 -34.31 -8.75 12.73
CA ARG A 1 -33.01 -8.34 12.16
C ARG A 1 -33.13 -6.85 11.84
N ASN A 2 -32.10 -6.06 12.21
CA ASN A 2 -32.08 -4.64 11.93
C ASN A 2 -31.85 -4.39 10.44
N LYS A 3 -32.32 -3.26 9.93
CA LYS A 3 -31.97 -2.76 8.59
C LYS A 3 -30.51 -2.31 8.55
N GLU A 4 -29.88 -2.36 7.39
CA GLU A 4 -28.51 -1.85 7.23
C GLU A 4 -28.40 -0.38 7.61
N SER A 5 -29.38 0.46 7.22
CA SER A 5 -29.41 1.86 7.62
C SER A 5 -29.51 2.06 9.13
N GLU A 6 -30.26 1.22 9.86
CA GLU A 6 -30.38 1.32 11.34
C GLU A 6 -29.04 1.07 12.04
N ILE A 7 -28.18 0.21 11.44
CA ILE A 7 -26.84 -0.05 12.01
C ILE A 7 -25.95 1.17 11.82
N TYR A 8 -25.95 1.80 10.64
CA TYR A 8 -25.17 3.01 10.40
C TYR A 8 -25.70 4.19 11.21
N ASP A 9 -27.03 4.36 11.30
CA ASP A 9 -27.66 5.38 12.14
C ASP A 9 -27.25 5.21 13.61
N PHE A 10 -27.22 3.97 14.12
CA PHE A 10 -26.74 3.65 15.46
C PHE A 10 -25.26 4.02 15.65
N ILE A 11 -24.37 3.62 14.73
CA ILE A 11 -22.94 3.93 14.84
C ILE A 11 -22.72 5.45 14.89
N ILE A 12 -23.37 6.20 13.98
CA ILE A 12 -23.23 7.65 13.88
C ILE A 12 -23.75 8.34 15.15
N SER A 13 -24.94 7.96 15.62
CA SER A 13 -25.55 8.54 16.81
C SER A 13 -24.79 8.22 18.11
N GLU A 14 -24.26 7.01 18.26
CA GLU A 14 -23.44 6.63 19.40
C GLU A 14 -22.14 7.44 19.44
N MET A 15 -21.47 7.63 18.29
CA MET A 15 -20.24 8.44 18.24
C MET A 15 -20.52 9.91 18.61
N ASP A 16 -21.65 10.46 18.19
CA ASP A 16 -22.07 11.81 18.60
C ASP A 16 -22.42 11.90 20.09
N ALA A 17 -23.07 10.87 20.64
CA ALA A 17 -23.48 10.86 22.04
C ALA A 17 -22.30 10.79 23.01
N ILE A 18 -21.26 9.98 22.67
CA ILE A 18 -20.14 9.72 23.58
C ILE A 18 -18.93 10.62 23.36
N LYS A 19 -18.86 11.39 22.26
CA LYS A 19 -17.65 12.15 21.90
C LYS A 19 -17.17 13.12 22.98
N GLU A 20 -18.08 13.74 23.71
CA GLU A 20 -17.72 14.69 24.78
C GLU A 20 -17.25 14.00 26.07
N ASP A 21 -17.58 12.72 26.27
CA ASP A 21 -17.15 11.95 27.44
C ASP A 21 -15.64 11.63 27.41
N PHE A 22 -15.02 11.68 26.24
CA PHE A 22 -13.58 11.42 26.10
C PHE A 22 -12.67 12.59 26.52
N GLY A 23 -13.21 13.78 26.75
CA GLY A 23 -12.42 14.98 27.03
C GLY A 23 -11.47 15.35 25.87
N THR A 24 -10.38 16.05 26.18
CA THR A 24 -9.44 16.62 25.19
C THR A 24 -8.17 15.76 24.96
N ALA A 25 -8.02 14.66 25.68
CA ALA A 25 -6.83 13.82 25.58
C ALA A 25 -6.71 13.16 24.19
N ARG A 26 -5.49 13.14 23.64
CA ARG A 26 -5.19 12.53 22.34
C ARG A 26 -4.28 11.31 22.46
N VAL A 27 -4.65 10.36 23.28
CA VAL A 27 -3.92 9.10 23.43
C VAL A 27 -4.25 8.19 22.26
N LYS A 28 -3.41 8.14 21.27
CA LYS A 28 -3.64 7.47 19.97
C LYS A 28 -3.79 5.94 20.05
N THR A 29 -3.52 5.35 21.18
CA THR A 29 -3.68 3.91 21.45
C THR A 29 -4.94 3.57 22.25
N ARG A 30 -5.80 4.55 22.49
CA ARG A 30 -7.05 4.42 23.24
C ARG A 30 -8.19 5.10 22.49
N ALA A 31 -9.43 4.76 22.85
CA ALA A 31 -10.60 5.50 22.40
C ALA A 31 -10.49 6.96 22.84
N THR A 32 -10.74 7.87 21.92
CA THR A 32 -10.68 9.33 22.10
C THR A 32 -11.77 10.00 21.27
N LYS A 33 -12.05 11.28 21.52
CA LYS A 33 -12.95 12.06 20.67
C LYS A 33 -12.53 11.98 19.18
N GLY A 34 -11.23 12.08 18.88
CA GLY A 34 -10.71 11.92 17.52
C GLY A 34 -11.01 10.55 16.90
N ALA A 35 -10.84 9.47 17.66
CA ALA A 35 -11.15 8.12 17.20
C ALA A 35 -12.66 7.95 16.93
N ALA A 36 -13.53 8.51 17.77
CA ALA A 36 -14.98 8.49 17.57
C ALA A 36 -15.36 9.25 16.30
N MET A 37 -14.80 10.44 16.07
CA MET A 37 -15.09 11.23 14.85
C MET A 37 -14.53 10.57 13.58
N ALA A 38 -13.38 9.93 13.64
CA ALA A 38 -12.85 9.20 12.50
C ALA A 38 -13.70 7.97 12.15
N LEU A 39 -14.21 7.25 13.16
CA LEU A 39 -15.16 6.16 12.94
C LEU A 39 -16.47 6.67 12.33
N LYS A 40 -17.02 7.77 12.86
CA LYS A 40 -18.22 8.42 12.31
C LYS A 40 -18.00 8.82 10.86
N CYS A 41 -16.88 9.48 10.54
CA CYS A 41 -16.53 9.90 9.19
C CYS A 41 -16.54 8.72 8.22
N ARG A 42 -15.84 7.63 8.56
CA ARG A 42 -15.79 6.41 7.74
C ARG A 42 -17.15 5.75 7.60
N ALA A 43 -17.90 5.56 8.68
CA ALA A 43 -19.21 4.92 8.65
C ALA A 43 -20.22 5.76 7.83
N ALA A 44 -20.20 7.08 7.99
CA ALA A 44 -21.07 7.98 7.27
C ALA A 44 -20.78 8.00 5.75
N LEU A 45 -19.49 7.97 5.33
CA LEU A 45 -19.15 7.83 3.91
C LEU A 45 -19.69 6.52 3.34
N TYR A 46 -19.44 5.38 4.00
CA TYR A 46 -19.94 4.09 3.53
C TYR A 46 -21.46 4.07 3.40
N ALA A 47 -22.18 4.55 4.40
CA ALA A 47 -23.64 4.63 4.34
C ALA A 47 -24.12 5.57 3.23
N GLY A 48 -23.46 6.72 3.08
CA GLY A 48 -23.78 7.71 2.05
C GLY A 48 -23.61 7.19 0.63
N THR A 49 -22.48 6.53 0.36
CA THR A 49 -22.17 5.96 -0.96
C THR A 49 -23.06 4.76 -1.29
N LEU A 50 -23.37 3.91 -0.33
CA LEU A 50 -24.34 2.82 -0.49
C LEU A 50 -25.72 3.39 -0.84
N ALA A 51 -26.19 4.41 -0.13
CA ALA A 51 -27.45 5.07 -0.40
C ALA A 51 -27.46 5.80 -1.75
N TYR A 52 -26.40 6.54 -2.08
CA TYR A 52 -26.28 7.27 -3.34
C TYR A 52 -26.33 6.36 -4.56
N ASN A 53 -25.73 5.17 -4.46
CA ASN A 53 -25.67 4.20 -5.54
C ASN A 53 -26.81 3.17 -5.52
N TYR A 54 -27.80 3.32 -4.63
CA TYR A 54 -28.92 2.38 -4.46
C TYR A 54 -29.58 1.97 -5.78
N ASP A 55 -29.91 2.98 -6.63
CA ASP A 55 -30.60 2.75 -7.91
C ASP A 55 -29.63 2.48 -9.08
N LYS A 56 -28.33 2.71 -8.89
CA LYS A 56 -27.31 2.57 -9.94
C LYS A 56 -26.70 1.17 -10.04
N SER A 57 -26.93 0.33 -9.04
CA SER A 57 -26.45 -1.05 -9.06
C SER A 57 -27.10 -1.80 -10.21
N ALA A 58 -26.32 -2.22 -11.20
CA ALA A 58 -26.75 -3.09 -12.30
C ALA A 58 -27.28 -4.45 -11.79
N THR A 59 -26.92 -4.80 -10.58
CA THR A 59 -27.41 -5.95 -9.85
C THR A 59 -28.27 -5.50 -8.68
N LYS A 60 -29.56 -5.31 -8.91
CA LYS A 60 -30.58 -5.08 -7.85
C LYS A 60 -30.56 -6.11 -6.72
N THR A 61 -29.69 -7.11 -6.82
CA THR A 61 -29.50 -8.19 -5.86
C THR A 61 -28.86 -7.74 -4.53
N LEU A 62 -28.21 -6.57 -4.49
CA LEU A 62 -27.62 -6.02 -3.26
C LEU A 62 -28.67 -5.30 -2.39
N ASN A 63 -29.82 -4.92 -2.96
CA ASN A 63 -30.85 -4.17 -2.26
C ASN A 63 -32.05 -5.10 -2.00
N LEU A 64 -32.14 -5.62 -0.79
CA LEU A 64 -33.28 -6.44 -0.39
C LEU A 64 -34.47 -5.56 0.01
N SER A 65 -35.68 -5.94 -0.40
CA SER A 65 -36.93 -5.23 -0.04
C SER A 65 -37.17 -5.13 1.48
N SER A 66 -36.57 -6.03 2.25
CA SER A 66 -36.57 -5.99 3.71
C SER A 66 -35.69 -4.88 4.32
N GLY A 67 -34.79 -4.27 3.51
CA GLY A 67 -33.77 -3.36 3.99
C GLY A 67 -32.63 -4.02 4.79
N ALA A 68 -32.55 -5.38 4.78
CA ALA A 68 -31.46 -6.07 5.45
C ALA A 68 -30.11 -5.82 4.79
N THR A 69 -30.09 -5.51 3.50
CA THR A 69 -29.00 -4.92 2.74
C THR A 69 -29.55 -3.83 1.82
N GLY A 70 -28.75 -2.80 1.59
CA GLY A 70 -29.14 -1.62 0.82
C GLY A 70 -29.76 -0.52 1.67
N ILE A 71 -29.38 0.71 1.39
CA ILE A 71 -29.84 1.92 2.07
C ILE A 71 -30.57 2.79 1.06
N GLU A 72 -31.76 3.27 1.41
CA GLU A 72 -32.59 4.08 0.56
C GLU A 72 -31.85 5.38 0.14
N ARG A 73 -31.95 5.74 -1.15
CA ARG A 73 -31.28 6.92 -1.73
C ARG A 73 -31.61 8.23 -1.01
N SER A 74 -32.82 8.35 -0.47
CA SER A 74 -33.22 9.52 0.31
C SER A 74 -32.39 9.83 1.54
N LYS A 75 -31.62 8.86 2.04
CA LYS A 75 -30.73 9.02 3.19
C LYS A 75 -29.31 9.47 2.79
N ALA A 76 -28.95 9.46 1.50
CA ALA A 76 -27.58 9.70 1.04
C ALA A 76 -27.03 11.05 1.51
N GLU A 77 -27.75 12.14 1.26
CA GLU A 77 -27.32 13.50 1.62
C GLU A 77 -27.03 13.65 3.12
N GLY A 78 -27.89 13.09 3.98
CA GLY A 78 -27.69 13.13 5.42
C GLY A 78 -26.40 12.43 5.88
N TYR A 79 -26.10 11.28 5.31
CA TYR A 79 -24.87 10.55 5.62
C TYR A 79 -23.62 11.25 5.07
N LEU A 80 -23.67 11.72 3.80
CA LEU A 80 -22.52 12.43 3.21
C LEU A 80 -22.21 13.71 3.99
N LYS A 81 -23.26 14.46 4.41
CA LYS A 81 -23.07 15.62 5.29
C LYS A 81 -22.47 15.22 6.65
N ALA A 82 -22.91 14.14 7.26
CA ALA A 82 -22.33 13.66 8.53
C ALA A 82 -20.85 13.29 8.39
N CYS A 83 -20.43 12.80 7.22
CA CYS A 83 -19.02 12.56 6.91
C CYS A 83 -18.22 13.87 6.87
N LEU A 84 -18.72 14.88 6.17
CA LEU A 84 -18.10 16.22 6.08
C LEU A 84 -17.97 16.88 7.46
N ASP A 85 -19.07 16.87 8.22
CA ASP A 85 -19.10 17.44 9.58
C ASP A 85 -18.07 16.76 10.52
N ALA A 86 -17.97 15.43 10.45
CA ALA A 86 -16.99 14.68 11.25
C ALA A 86 -15.54 14.99 10.86
N CYS A 87 -15.25 15.17 9.56
CA CYS A 87 -13.94 15.59 9.09
C CYS A 87 -13.60 17.00 9.57
N ALA A 88 -14.54 17.95 9.50
CA ALA A 88 -14.35 19.31 10.00
C ALA A 88 -14.09 19.35 11.53
N GLU A 89 -14.75 18.48 12.30
CA GLU A 89 -14.45 18.34 13.73
C GLU A 89 -13.01 17.84 13.96
N LEU A 90 -12.51 16.88 13.18
CA LEU A 90 -11.13 16.41 13.26
C LEU A 90 -10.13 17.52 12.94
N GLU A 91 -10.40 18.32 11.91
CA GLU A 91 -9.59 19.48 11.55
C GLU A 91 -9.56 20.51 12.70
N ALA A 92 -10.73 20.85 13.26
CA ALA A 92 -10.85 21.75 14.40
C ALA A 92 -10.14 21.25 15.65
N MET A 93 -10.00 19.94 15.84
CA MET A 93 -9.15 19.35 16.87
C MET A 93 -7.65 19.52 16.57
N GLY A 94 -7.26 20.00 15.36
CA GLY A 94 -5.88 20.26 14.96
C GLY A 94 -5.12 19.01 14.55
N TYR A 95 -5.78 17.97 14.00
CA TYR A 95 -5.11 16.94 13.24
C TYR A 95 -4.56 17.53 11.93
N GLN A 96 -3.39 17.06 11.51
CA GLN A 96 -2.70 17.58 10.32
C GLN A 96 -2.08 16.44 9.55
N LEU A 97 -1.84 16.63 8.26
CA LEU A 97 -1.07 15.67 7.47
C LEU A 97 0.37 15.57 7.97
N TYR A 98 0.96 14.40 7.80
CA TYR A 98 2.38 14.19 8.08
C TYR A 98 3.23 14.91 7.01
N GLN A 99 4.03 15.88 7.42
CA GLN A 99 4.84 16.72 6.54
C GLN A 99 6.19 17.03 7.20
N LYS A 100 6.97 15.98 7.47
CA LYS A 100 8.25 16.10 8.18
C LYS A 100 9.47 15.92 7.28
N GLN A 101 9.27 15.41 6.05
CA GLN A 101 10.35 15.15 5.09
C GLN A 101 10.15 15.96 3.81
N ALA A 102 11.27 16.46 3.26
CA ALA A 102 11.25 17.19 2.00
C ALA A 102 11.03 16.27 0.80
N ASP A 103 11.59 15.05 0.85
CA ASP A 103 11.31 14.00 -0.14
C ASP A 103 9.91 13.42 0.07
N LEU A 104 9.05 13.59 -0.92
CA LEU A 104 7.63 13.22 -0.83
C LEU A 104 7.43 11.71 -0.66
N ALA A 105 8.26 10.89 -1.29
CA ALA A 105 8.18 9.44 -1.16
C ALA A 105 8.53 8.98 0.25
N THR A 106 9.60 9.52 0.80
CA THR A 106 10.02 9.26 2.19
C THR A 106 8.98 9.79 3.17
N ASN A 107 8.47 11.01 2.94
CA ASN A 107 7.42 11.59 3.77
C ASN A 107 6.18 10.70 3.83
N TYR A 108 5.75 10.21 2.67
CA TYR A 108 4.59 9.31 2.60
C TYR A 108 4.86 7.98 3.32
N ALA A 109 6.03 7.37 3.11
CA ALA A 109 6.38 6.12 3.79
C ALA A 109 6.44 6.29 5.32
N GLU A 110 7.04 7.37 5.80
CA GLU A 110 7.18 7.67 7.22
C GLU A 110 5.85 7.93 7.92
N ALA A 111 4.86 8.49 7.23
CA ALA A 111 3.52 8.70 7.79
C ALA A 111 2.88 7.41 8.36
N PHE A 112 3.32 6.24 7.91
CA PHE A 112 2.80 4.94 8.34
C PHE A 112 3.67 4.21 9.36
N ILE A 113 4.91 4.65 9.57
CA ILE A 113 5.86 3.99 10.47
C ILE A 113 6.32 4.88 11.64
N ALA A 114 6.04 6.18 11.56
CA ALA A 114 6.38 7.11 12.63
C ALA A 114 5.74 6.72 13.95
N LYS A 115 6.46 6.98 15.05
CA LYS A 115 5.94 6.73 16.39
C LYS A 115 4.65 7.52 16.64
N PRO A 116 3.71 6.95 17.40
CA PRO A 116 2.43 7.61 17.64
C PRO A 116 2.56 9.04 18.19
N GLU A 117 3.49 9.29 19.11
CA GLU A 117 3.74 10.60 19.71
C GLU A 117 4.21 11.65 18.69
N ASP A 118 4.94 11.22 17.67
CA ASP A 118 5.57 12.10 16.68
C ASP A 118 4.74 12.30 15.41
N ASN A 119 3.62 11.58 15.26
CA ASN A 119 2.82 11.58 14.03
C ASN A 119 1.55 12.42 14.19
N PRO A 120 1.48 13.67 13.67
CA PRO A 120 0.30 14.54 13.80
C PRO A 120 -0.90 14.03 13.02
N GLU A 121 -0.69 13.18 12.02
CA GLU A 121 -1.75 12.60 11.18
C GLU A 121 -2.45 11.42 11.82
N LEU A 122 -1.76 10.71 12.71
CA LEU A 122 -2.29 9.50 13.34
C LEU A 122 -3.36 9.84 14.38
N ILE A 123 -4.55 9.26 14.20
CA ILE A 123 -5.70 9.43 15.08
C ILE A 123 -5.81 8.25 16.05
N PHE A 124 -5.79 7.03 15.51
CA PHE A 124 -5.91 5.82 16.32
C PHE A 124 -5.07 4.68 15.74
N CYS A 125 -4.38 3.95 16.62
CA CYS A 125 -3.54 2.82 16.23
C CYS A 125 -3.50 1.73 17.30
N LYS A 126 -3.15 0.52 16.87
CA LYS A 126 -2.65 -0.52 17.77
C LYS A 126 -1.14 -0.36 17.88
N ALA A 127 -0.66 -0.14 19.09
CA ALA A 127 0.78 -0.06 19.36
C ALA A 127 1.42 -1.45 19.50
N TYR A 128 2.69 -1.50 19.15
CA TYR A 128 3.59 -2.64 19.36
C TYR A 128 4.86 -2.15 20.06
N ASP A 129 5.44 -2.97 20.89
CA ASP A 129 6.69 -2.68 21.63
C ASP A 129 7.88 -3.52 21.12
N GLY A 130 7.62 -4.45 20.18
CA GLY A 130 8.62 -5.33 19.62
C GLY A 130 9.15 -6.41 20.57
N VAL A 131 8.70 -6.43 21.81
CA VAL A 131 9.15 -7.36 22.86
C VAL A 131 7.99 -8.24 23.31
N ASN A 132 6.99 -7.66 23.97
CA ASN A 132 5.82 -8.37 24.49
C ASN A 132 4.68 -8.39 23.47
N VAL A 133 4.46 -7.27 22.81
CA VAL A 133 3.47 -7.13 21.72
C VAL A 133 4.20 -6.99 20.40
N LYS A 134 4.33 -8.10 19.68
CA LYS A 134 5.16 -8.24 18.48
C LYS A 134 4.41 -7.91 17.20
N ASN A 135 5.12 -7.27 16.26
CA ASN A 135 4.67 -7.02 14.89
C ASN A 135 5.58 -7.75 13.88
N ASN A 136 5.07 -8.80 13.27
CA ASN A 136 5.82 -9.61 12.29
C ASN A 136 5.75 -9.08 10.85
N PHE A 137 5.10 -7.94 10.61
CA PHE A 137 4.86 -7.48 9.24
C PHE A 137 6.18 -7.22 8.49
N THR A 138 7.12 -6.52 9.13
CA THR A 138 8.44 -6.23 8.54
C THR A 138 9.19 -7.51 8.16
N THR A 139 9.18 -8.52 9.06
CA THR A 139 9.80 -9.83 8.77
C THR A 139 9.20 -10.50 7.53
N ARG A 140 7.86 -10.39 7.37
CA ARG A 140 7.13 -11.04 6.27
C ARG A 140 7.18 -10.28 4.95
N ALA A 141 7.49 -8.99 4.98
CA ALA A 141 7.51 -8.13 3.80
C ALA A 141 8.87 -8.08 3.09
N LEU A 142 9.95 -8.43 3.76
CA LEU A 142 11.31 -8.29 3.25
C LEU A 142 11.88 -9.62 2.72
N THR A 143 12.76 -9.52 1.72
CA THR A 143 13.57 -10.63 1.24
C THR A 143 14.62 -11.01 2.29
N ARG A 144 15.21 -12.19 2.15
CA ARG A 144 16.25 -12.66 3.07
C ARG A 144 17.49 -11.75 3.07
N LYS A 145 17.88 -11.19 1.94
CA LYS A 145 18.99 -10.23 1.85
C LYS A 145 18.73 -8.98 2.72
N LEU A 146 17.50 -8.50 2.73
CA LEU A 146 17.10 -7.33 3.51
C LEU A 146 16.82 -7.66 4.98
N VAL A 147 16.53 -8.92 5.28
CA VAL A 147 16.44 -9.49 6.64
C VAL A 147 17.82 -9.95 7.06
N ARG A 148 18.67 -9.03 7.48
CA ARG A 148 20.10 -9.27 7.76
C ARG A 148 20.38 -10.19 8.94
N ALA A 149 19.40 -10.59 9.69
CA ALA A 149 19.60 -11.42 10.87
C ALA A 149 19.37 -12.88 10.56
N SER A 150 20.47 -13.60 10.62
CA SER A 150 20.59 -15.06 10.69
C SER A 150 19.37 -15.79 11.25
N ASN A 151 18.96 -16.87 10.59
CA ASN A 151 18.03 -17.91 11.05
C ASN A 151 16.52 -17.58 11.03
N ASN A 152 16.06 -16.42 10.64
CA ASN A 152 14.63 -16.19 10.49
C ASN A 152 14.16 -16.58 9.07
N LYS A 153 13.51 -17.74 8.99
CA LYS A 153 13.07 -18.35 7.72
C LYS A 153 11.73 -17.82 7.19
N ALA A 154 11.25 -16.70 7.68
CA ALA A 154 9.98 -16.13 7.26
C ALA A 154 10.18 -14.78 6.59
N GLY A 155 10.09 -14.71 5.29
CA GLY A 155 10.22 -13.45 4.53
C GLY A 155 9.42 -13.46 3.24
N CYS A 156 9.25 -12.30 2.67
CA CYS A 156 8.70 -12.05 1.33
C CYS A 156 7.32 -12.70 1.03
N GLN A 157 6.46 -12.74 2.04
CA GLN A 157 5.10 -13.32 1.92
C GLN A 157 4.07 -12.32 1.41
N VAL A 158 4.41 -11.03 1.40
CA VAL A 158 3.52 -9.93 0.97
C VAL A 158 4.24 -9.14 -0.11
N ASN A 159 3.73 -9.22 -1.33
CA ASN A 159 4.33 -8.57 -2.48
C ASN A 159 3.28 -7.69 -3.19
N PRO A 160 3.63 -6.45 -3.58
CA PRO A 160 2.78 -5.65 -4.45
C PRO A 160 2.60 -6.32 -5.82
N VAL A 161 1.43 -6.19 -6.40
CA VAL A 161 1.16 -6.65 -7.77
C VAL A 161 1.46 -5.56 -8.78
N LEU A 162 1.72 -5.94 -10.04
CA LEU A 162 2.03 -5.01 -11.12
C LEU A 162 0.90 -3.99 -11.33
N ASN A 163 -0.36 -4.42 -11.24
CA ASN A 163 -1.51 -3.52 -11.40
C ASN A 163 -1.46 -2.35 -10.42
N LEU A 164 -1.10 -2.61 -9.15
CA LEU A 164 -0.92 -1.53 -8.17
C LEU A 164 0.18 -0.53 -8.60
N VAL A 165 1.28 -1.02 -9.19
CA VAL A 165 2.37 -0.16 -9.67
C VAL A 165 1.90 0.70 -10.83
N ASN A 166 1.13 0.13 -11.75
CA ASN A 166 0.56 0.83 -12.90
C ASN A 166 -0.49 1.87 -12.51
N ASP A 167 -1.24 1.65 -11.42
CA ASP A 167 -2.29 2.56 -10.94
C ASP A 167 -1.75 3.90 -10.40
N TYR A 168 -0.44 4.01 -10.13
CA TYR A 168 0.15 5.31 -9.77
C TYR A 168 0.28 6.21 -10.98
N GLU A 169 -0.38 7.36 -10.94
CA GLU A 169 -0.43 8.35 -12.01
C GLU A 169 0.94 8.92 -12.37
N MET A 170 1.07 9.37 -13.61
CA MET A 170 2.20 10.21 -14.04
C MET A 170 2.01 11.63 -13.50
N LEU A 171 3.03 12.20 -12.85
CA LEU A 171 2.95 13.51 -12.18
C LEU A 171 2.60 14.67 -13.11
N ASN A 172 3.04 14.61 -14.36
CA ASN A 172 2.90 15.70 -15.33
C ASN A 172 1.56 15.69 -16.07
N THR A 173 0.95 14.51 -16.24
CA THR A 173 -0.31 14.36 -17.00
C THR A 173 -1.49 13.97 -16.15
N HIS A 174 -1.26 13.49 -14.92
CA HIS A 174 -2.26 12.89 -14.03
C HIS A 174 -3.00 11.69 -14.67
N GLU A 175 -2.33 11.01 -15.58
CA GLU A 175 -2.86 9.82 -16.25
C GLU A 175 -2.30 8.56 -15.60
N VAL A 176 -3.17 7.58 -15.42
CA VAL A 176 -2.75 6.21 -15.13
C VAL A 176 -2.19 5.61 -16.41
N LYS A 177 -0.93 5.19 -16.36
CA LYS A 177 -0.24 4.61 -17.51
C LYS A 177 0.44 3.30 -17.10
N GLU A 178 0.30 2.28 -17.92
CA GLU A 178 1.11 1.06 -17.76
C GLU A 178 2.60 1.37 -17.85
N MET A 179 3.44 0.46 -17.34
CA MET A 179 4.88 0.61 -17.50
C MET A 179 5.26 0.59 -18.98
N ASP A 180 6.11 1.53 -19.38
CA ASP A 180 6.55 1.70 -20.76
C ASP A 180 7.66 0.69 -21.11
N ALA A 181 7.31 -0.59 -21.06
CA ALA A 181 8.24 -1.69 -21.30
C ALA A 181 8.42 -2.04 -22.77
N TYR A 182 7.45 -1.66 -23.63
CA TYR A 182 7.42 -2.06 -25.03
C TYR A 182 7.40 -0.86 -25.96
N VAL A 183 7.97 -1.00 -27.15
CA VAL A 183 7.89 0.01 -28.22
C VAL A 183 6.60 -0.18 -29.02
N GLY A 184 5.72 0.83 -28.98
CA GLY A 184 4.43 0.81 -29.68
C GLY A 184 3.30 0.22 -28.83
N ASP A 185 2.14 0.03 -29.48
CA ASP A 185 0.90 -0.42 -28.82
C ASP A 185 0.79 -1.96 -28.77
N GLU A 186 1.89 -2.69 -28.80
CA GLU A 186 1.88 -4.14 -28.70
C GLU A 186 1.53 -4.56 -27.28
N VAL A 187 0.30 -4.97 -27.07
CA VAL A 187 -0.16 -5.63 -25.85
C VAL A 187 0.26 -7.09 -25.91
N ILE A 188 1.19 -7.49 -25.05
CA ILE A 188 1.51 -8.91 -24.87
C ILE A 188 0.49 -9.50 -23.91
N GLU A 189 -0.54 -10.15 -24.45
CA GLU A 189 -1.60 -10.79 -23.69
C GLU A 189 -1.11 -12.03 -22.90
N ASP A 190 -0.03 -12.67 -23.37
CA ASP A 190 0.56 -13.82 -22.72
C ASP A 190 1.94 -13.51 -22.12
N MET A 191 1.98 -13.23 -20.84
CA MET A 191 3.20 -12.97 -20.06
C MET A 191 4.19 -14.15 -20.04
N ASN A 192 3.79 -15.32 -20.51
CA ASN A 192 4.66 -16.49 -20.62
C ASN A 192 5.40 -16.57 -21.97
N VAL A 193 5.05 -15.74 -22.91
CA VAL A 193 5.69 -15.70 -24.22
C VAL A 193 6.66 -14.52 -24.30
N TYR A 194 7.86 -14.72 -23.79
CA TYR A 194 9.00 -13.85 -24.13
C TYR A 194 9.33 -14.09 -25.60
N THR A 195 8.72 -13.32 -26.49
CA THR A 195 9.05 -13.45 -27.92
C THR A 195 10.28 -12.61 -28.21
N SER A 196 11.27 -13.22 -28.86
CA SER A 196 12.45 -12.53 -29.37
C SER A 196 12.12 -11.44 -30.39
N THR A 197 10.86 -11.32 -30.82
CA THR A 197 10.35 -10.38 -31.81
C THR A 197 9.77 -9.10 -31.22
N CYS A 198 9.44 -9.08 -29.92
CA CYS A 198 8.97 -7.87 -29.24
C CYS A 198 10.07 -6.81 -29.21
N LYS A 199 9.70 -5.58 -29.47
CA LYS A 199 10.62 -4.44 -29.26
C LYS A 199 10.42 -3.90 -27.87
N TYR A 200 11.50 -3.94 -27.07
CA TYR A 200 11.51 -3.41 -25.72
C TYR A 200 12.11 -2.01 -25.68
N ASN A 201 11.57 -1.16 -24.83
CA ASN A 201 12.24 0.07 -24.45
C ASN A 201 13.45 -0.27 -23.59
N LEU A 202 14.58 0.34 -23.88
CA LEU A 202 15.83 0.13 -23.15
C LEU A 202 16.05 1.29 -22.21
N TYR A 203 16.45 0.98 -20.99
CA TYR A 203 16.71 1.94 -19.92
C TYR A 203 18.14 1.78 -19.42
N ASP A 204 18.80 2.89 -19.08
CA ASP A 204 20.18 2.88 -18.56
C ASP A 204 20.23 2.30 -17.14
N LYS A 205 19.15 2.49 -16.37
CA LYS A 205 19.05 2.02 -14.99
C LYS A 205 17.71 1.32 -14.76
N PRO A 206 17.66 0.32 -13.88
CA PRO A 206 16.43 -0.43 -13.59
C PRO A 206 15.29 0.42 -13.01
N GLU A 207 15.61 1.53 -12.35
CA GLU A 207 14.62 2.45 -11.80
C GLU A 207 14.00 3.42 -12.82
N ASP A 208 14.62 3.62 -13.98
CA ASP A 208 14.21 4.65 -14.94
C ASP A 208 12.80 4.40 -15.51
N ILE A 209 12.40 3.13 -15.67
CA ILE A 209 11.05 2.76 -16.13
C ILE A 209 9.94 3.23 -15.18
N PHE A 210 10.27 3.53 -13.92
CA PHE A 210 9.32 4.01 -12.91
C PHE A 210 9.35 5.54 -12.75
N ALA A 211 10.23 6.23 -13.49
CA ALA A 211 10.41 7.67 -13.37
C ALA A 211 9.14 8.46 -13.72
N GLY A 212 8.97 9.62 -13.07
CA GLY A 212 7.87 10.55 -13.33
C GLY A 212 6.51 10.14 -12.76
N ARG A 213 6.40 9.04 -12.03
CA ARG A 213 5.18 8.63 -11.34
C ARG A 213 5.00 9.35 -10.01
N ASP A 214 3.76 9.34 -9.52
CA ASP A 214 3.42 9.86 -8.19
C ASP A 214 4.40 9.34 -7.12
N PRO A 215 4.97 10.21 -6.28
CA PRO A 215 5.92 9.82 -5.23
C PRO A 215 5.40 8.76 -4.26
N ARG A 216 4.07 8.61 -4.14
CA ARG A 216 3.46 7.56 -3.34
C ARG A 216 3.83 6.16 -3.84
N LEU A 217 4.16 5.99 -5.13
CA LEU A 217 4.72 4.73 -5.63
C LEU A 217 5.97 4.36 -4.85
N ALA A 218 7.00 5.22 -4.88
CA ALA A 218 8.27 4.98 -4.19
C ALA A 218 8.12 4.94 -2.66
N GLY A 219 7.07 5.59 -2.11
CA GLY A 219 6.71 5.50 -0.68
C GLY A 219 6.00 4.20 -0.30
N THR A 220 5.41 3.49 -1.26
CA THR A 220 4.65 2.24 -1.03
C THR A 220 5.42 1.00 -1.45
N VAL A 221 6.15 1.07 -2.56
CA VAL A 221 6.75 -0.06 -3.26
C VAL A 221 8.25 0.13 -3.39
N LEU A 222 9.01 -0.93 -3.11
CA LEU A 222 10.40 -1.04 -3.53
C LEU A 222 10.40 -1.79 -4.86
N TYR A 223 10.90 -1.12 -5.87
CA TYR A 223 11.05 -1.64 -7.23
C TYR A 223 12.55 -1.79 -7.56
N PRO A 224 12.92 -2.44 -8.67
CA PRO A 224 14.33 -2.58 -9.06
C PRO A 224 15.06 -1.23 -9.06
N GLY A 225 16.22 -1.18 -8.44
CA GLY A 225 17.01 0.06 -8.27
C GLY A 225 16.68 0.89 -7.03
N SER A 226 15.59 0.59 -6.31
CA SER A 226 15.26 1.28 -5.05
C SER A 226 16.36 1.09 -4.01
N SER A 227 16.45 2.05 -3.08
CA SER A 227 17.29 1.91 -1.88
C SER A 227 16.44 1.70 -0.64
N PHE A 228 16.80 0.73 0.19
CA PHE A 228 16.17 0.49 1.48
C PHE A 228 17.22 0.20 2.55
N ARG A 229 17.16 0.92 3.68
CA ARG A 229 18.15 0.81 4.78
C ARG A 229 19.59 0.97 4.30
N GLY A 230 19.83 1.84 3.31
CA GLY A 230 21.16 2.09 2.72
C GLY A 230 21.69 0.92 1.87
N THR A 231 20.83 0.00 1.46
CA THR A 231 21.17 -1.13 0.58
C THR A 231 20.32 -1.04 -0.68
N SER A 232 20.92 -1.30 -1.84
CA SER A 232 20.17 -1.40 -3.10
C SER A 232 19.30 -2.66 -3.08
N VAL A 233 18.07 -2.49 -3.54
CA VAL A 233 17.09 -3.57 -3.74
C VAL A 233 17.25 -4.05 -5.17
N ASP A 234 17.71 -5.28 -5.32
CA ASP A 234 18.06 -5.87 -6.59
C ASP A 234 17.09 -7.01 -6.94
N LEU A 235 16.04 -6.63 -7.66
CA LEU A 235 14.93 -7.52 -8.06
C LEU A 235 15.07 -8.02 -9.51
N GLN A 236 16.17 -7.72 -10.18
CA GLN A 236 16.38 -8.07 -11.57
C GLN A 236 16.44 -9.59 -11.75
N ALA A 237 15.64 -10.11 -12.69
CA ALA A 237 15.60 -11.54 -13.00
C ALA A 237 16.51 -11.92 -14.18
N GLY A 238 16.90 -10.96 -15.02
CA GLY A 238 17.71 -11.19 -16.21
C GLY A 238 17.90 -9.93 -17.06
N LEU A 239 18.43 -10.11 -18.25
CA LEU A 239 18.66 -9.07 -19.25
C LEU A 239 18.00 -9.47 -20.58
N ALA A 240 17.48 -8.48 -21.31
CA ALA A 240 17.15 -8.59 -22.74
C ALA A 240 18.23 -7.87 -23.55
N LEU A 241 19.03 -8.62 -24.28
CA LEU A 241 20.14 -8.10 -25.07
C LEU A 241 19.71 -7.90 -26.51
N PRO A 242 19.82 -6.69 -27.10
CA PRO A 242 19.52 -6.47 -28.49
C PRO A 242 20.44 -7.31 -29.39
N THR A 243 19.85 -7.92 -30.42
CA THR A 243 20.54 -8.63 -31.50
C THR A 243 20.11 -8.10 -32.87
N ALA A 244 20.72 -8.56 -33.95
CA ALA A 244 20.31 -8.16 -35.31
C ALA A 244 18.86 -8.54 -35.63
N ASP A 245 18.36 -9.64 -35.06
CA ASP A 245 17.06 -10.23 -35.35
C ASP A 245 16.04 -10.11 -34.19
N GLY A 246 16.34 -9.31 -33.16
CA GLY A 246 15.48 -9.17 -31.96
C GLY A 246 16.26 -9.09 -30.68
N TYR A 247 15.94 -9.95 -29.70
CA TYR A 247 16.57 -9.97 -28.38
C TYR A 247 16.99 -11.38 -27.97
N GLU A 248 18.15 -11.47 -27.34
CA GLU A 248 18.56 -12.65 -26.61
C GLU A 248 18.30 -12.43 -25.11
N PHE A 249 17.50 -13.31 -24.49
CA PHE A 249 17.23 -13.24 -23.07
C PHE A 249 18.28 -13.99 -22.27
N LYS A 250 18.94 -13.31 -21.35
CA LYS A 250 19.85 -13.87 -20.35
C LYS A 250 19.14 -13.80 -19.00
N ALA A 251 18.52 -14.89 -18.57
CA ALA A 251 17.79 -14.97 -17.32
C ALA A 251 18.04 -16.31 -16.61
N ALA A 252 17.95 -16.31 -15.29
CA ALA A 252 17.87 -17.55 -14.54
C ALA A 252 16.60 -18.30 -14.92
N GLN A 253 16.71 -19.61 -15.17
CA GLN A 253 15.61 -20.41 -15.73
C GLN A 253 14.83 -21.19 -14.67
N THR A 254 15.33 -21.22 -13.42
CA THR A 254 14.73 -21.98 -12.33
C THR A 254 14.62 -21.15 -11.08
N ILE A 255 13.46 -21.19 -10.44
CA ILE A 255 13.27 -20.61 -9.11
C ILE A 255 14.25 -21.26 -8.14
N GLY A 256 14.96 -20.44 -7.36
CA GLY A 256 15.96 -20.94 -6.43
C GLY A 256 17.32 -21.25 -7.04
N GLN A 257 17.57 -20.85 -8.30
CA GLN A 257 18.90 -20.96 -8.89
C GLN A 257 19.87 -20.03 -8.16
N VAL A 258 20.82 -20.61 -7.45
CA VAL A 258 21.82 -19.90 -6.63
C VAL A 258 23.04 -19.48 -7.47
N ASP A 259 23.19 -20.05 -8.66
CA ASP A 259 24.35 -19.80 -9.51
C ASP A 259 24.37 -18.34 -9.96
N ASP A 260 25.53 -17.73 -9.79
CA ASP A 260 25.83 -16.39 -10.28
C ASP A 260 25.76 -16.38 -11.82
N PHE A 261 24.56 -16.13 -12.31
CA PHE A 261 24.40 -15.91 -13.74
C PHE A 261 25.06 -14.57 -14.09
N THR A 262 26.16 -14.64 -14.82
CA THR A 262 26.94 -13.47 -15.23
C THR A 262 26.91 -13.28 -16.74
N TYR A 263 26.86 -12.04 -17.17
CA TYR A 263 27.07 -11.63 -18.54
C TYR A 263 28.17 -10.56 -18.56
N GLU A 264 29.21 -10.77 -19.37
CA GLU A 264 30.38 -9.87 -19.43
C GLU A 264 31.00 -9.54 -18.06
N GLY A 265 31.01 -10.54 -17.16
CA GLY A 265 31.53 -10.37 -15.79
C GLY A 265 30.61 -9.64 -14.82
N GLN A 266 29.42 -9.22 -15.25
CA GLN A 266 28.41 -8.59 -14.40
C GLN A 266 27.34 -9.60 -13.98
N LYS A 267 26.89 -9.52 -12.74
CA LYS A 267 25.74 -10.30 -12.29
C LYS A 267 24.48 -9.86 -13.02
N VAL A 268 23.76 -10.82 -13.59
CA VAL A 268 22.52 -10.57 -14.35
C VAL A 268 21.27 -10.74 -13.49
N THR A 269 21.34 -11.61 -12.46
CA THR A 269 20.23 -11.83 -11.54
C THR A 269 20.50 -11.16 -10.19
N GLY A 270 19.55 -10.40 -9.74
CA GLY A 270 19.60 -9.72 -8.45
C GLY A 270 19.41 -10.68 -7.27
N GLU A 271 19.98 -10.30 -6.13
CA GLU A 271 19.90 -11.11 -4.90
C GLU A 271 18.50 -11.14 -4.27
N ASP A 272 17.65 -10.18 -4.63
CA ASP A 272 16.24 -10.10 -4.20
C ASP A 272 15.27 -10.62 -5.25
N GLY A 273 15.78 -11.02 -6.42
CA GLY A 273 15.00 -11.37 -7.60
C GLY A 273 14.16 -12.64 -7.44
N PRO A 274 13.08 -12.76 -8.24
CA PRO A 274 12.10 -13.84 -8.11
C PRO A 274 12.66 -15.22 -8.47
N LEU A 275 13.83 -15.29 -9.13
CA LEU A 275 14.43 -16.52 -9.58
C LEU A 275 15.60 -16.97 -8.68
N ARG A 276 15.95 -16.18 -7.69
CA ARG A 276 17.06 -16.51 -6.77
C ARG A 276 16.54 -16.87 -5.39
N GLY A 277 16.76 -18.10 -4.98
CA GLY A 277 16.62 -18.53 -3.59
C GLY A 277 18.00 -18.66 -2.94
N ASP A 278 18.08 -18.38 -1.66
CA ASP A 278 19.34 -18.25 -0.94
C ASP A 278 20.01 -19.60 -0.58
N ASP A 279 19.25 -20.69 -0.64
CA ASP A 279 19.74 -22.04 -0.31
C ASP A 279 19.33 -23.12 -1.31
N GLY A 280 18.84 -22.72 -2.49
CA GLY A 280 18.40 -23.65 -3.54
C GLY A 280 17.15 -24.45 -3.18
N SER A 281 16.56 -24.26 -2.01
CA SER A 281 15.52 -25.15 -1.49
C SER A 281 14.12 -24.52 -1.42
N SER A 282 13.96 -23.19 -1.54
CA SER A 282 12.63 -22.59 -1.45
C SER A 282 12.51 -21.18 -2.03
N ASN A 283 11.41 -20.97 -2.73
CA ASN A 283 10.91 -19.68 -3.20
C ASN A 283 10.30 -18.80 -2.07
N TRP A 284 10.57 -19.11 -0.79
CA TRP A 284 9.92 -18.46 0.36
C TRP A 284 10.50 -17.11 0.75
N TYR A 285 11.66 -16.73 0.20
CA TYR A 285 12.42 -15.56 0.64
C TYR A 285 12.70 -14.54 -0.44
N ILE A 286 12.07 -14.71 -1.58
CA ILE A 286 12.25 -13.91 -2.78
C ILE A 286 10.94 -13.19 -3.13
N SER A 287 11.03 -12.10 -3.88
CA SER A 287 9.85 -11.46 -4.45
C SER A 287 9.18 -12.35 -5.49
N HIS A 288 7.87 -12.56 -5.37
CA HIS A 288 7.07 -13.30 -6.34
C HIS A 288 6.48 -12.42 -7.44
N SER A 289 6.56 -11.09 -7.32
CA SER A 289 5.98 -10.14 -8.26
C SER A 289 7.01 -9.22 -8.93
N GLY A 290 8.30 -9.32 -8.54
CA GLY A 290 9.31 -8.35 -8.94
C GLY A 290 9.28 -7.04 -8.15
N PHE A 291 8.44 -6.96 -7.10
CA PHE A 291 8.30 -5.82 -6.22
C PHE A 291 8.31 -6.24 -4.75
N LEU A 292 8.71 -5.31 -3.87
CA LEU A 292 8.60 -5.47 -2.43
C LEU A 292 7.78 -4.34 -1.83
N LEU A 293 7.21 -4.58 -0.66
CA LEU A 293 6.48 -3.56 0.05
C LEU A 293 7.43 -2.67 0.86
N ARG A 294 7.24 -1.34 0.78
CA ARG A 294 7.92 -0.34 1.61
C ARG A 294 6.98 0.19 2.70
N LYS A 295 5.72 0.42 2.34
CA LYS A 295 4.70 0.95 3.25
C LYS A 295 4.48 0.01 4.43
N PHE A 296 4.43 0.53 5.65
CA PHE A 296 4.34 -0.20 6.93
C PHE A 296 5.58 -1.03 7.31
N VAL A 297 6.63 -1.02 6.50
CA VAL A 297 7.85 -1.77 6.78
C VAL A 297 8.79 -0.91 7.62
N ASP A 298 9.17 -1.42 8.78
CA ASP A 298 10.06 -0.75 9.71
C ASP A 298 11.47 -0.59 9.10
N THR A 299 12.02 0.62 9.18
CA THR A 299 13.36 0.94 8.68
C THR A 299 14.46 0.70 9.72
N ALA A 300 14.11 0.51 10.99
CA ALA A 300 15.07 0.28 12.05
C ALA A 300 15.78 -1.08 11.88
N ALA A 301 17.10 -1.09 12.04
CA ALA A 301 17.87 -2.32 12.01
C ALA A 301 17.45 -3.26 13.15
N GLY A 302 17.28 -4.55 12.86
CA GLY A 302 16.86 -5.55 13.84
C GLY A 302 15.33 -5.67 14.03
N SER A 303 14.55 -4.76 13.49
CA SER A 303 13.08 -4.81 13.56
C SER A 303 12.47 -6.01 12.81
N GLU A 304 13.21 -6.57 11.88
CA GLU A 304 12.86 -7.78 11.13
C GLU A 304 13.00 -9.06 11.96
N ILE A 305 13.69 -9.03 13.10
CA ILE A 305 13.99 -10.23 13.89
C ILE A 305 12.77 -10.60 14.74
N ASN A 306 12.18 -11.77 14.49
CA ASN A 306 11.13 -12.35 15.35
C ASN A 306 9.98 -11.41 15.73
N GLY A 307 9.64 -10.46 14.85
CA GLY A 307 8.59 -9.50 15.11
C GLY A 307 8.98 -8.34 16.03
N ALA A 308 10.26 -8.01 16.08
CA ALA A 308 10.78 -6.92 16.92
C ALA A 308 10.42 -5.51 16.44
N SER A 309 9.64 -5.38 15.37
CA SER A 309 9.13 -4.08 14.91
C SER A 309 8.15 -3.48 15.91
N SER A 310 8.35 -2.20 16.21
CA SER A 310 7.42 -1.37 17.00
C SER A 310 6.52 -0.48 16.15
N VAL A 311 6.55 -0.63 14.83
CA VAL A 311 5.69 0.12 13.90
C VAL A 311 4.22 -0.10 14.27
N PRO A 312 3.44 0.98 14.50
CA PRO A 312 2.04 0.85 14.89
C PRO A 312 1.18 0.37 13.72
N TYR A 313 0.12 -0.38 14.01
CA TYR A 313 -0.92 -0.62 13.02
C TYR A 313 -1.90 0.56 13.02
N VAL A 314 -1.89 1.33 11.96
CA VAL A 314 -2.74 2.51 11.77
C VAL A 314 -4.18 2.08 11.53
N VAL A 315 -5.09 2.47 12.41
CA VAL A 315 -6.53 2.21 12.28
C VAL A 315 -7.24 3.41 11.64
N PHE A 316 -6.97 4.61 12.15
CA PHE A 316 -7.48 5.87 11.60
C PHE A 316 -6.36 6.90 11.49
N ARG A 317 -6.34 7.63 10.38
CA ARG A 317 -5.46 8.76 10.12
C ARG A 317 -6.23 9.92 9.50
N PHE A 318 -5.76 11.14 9.69
CA PHE A 318 -6.44 12.34 9.18
C PHE A 318 -6.48 12.40 7.66
N GLY A 319 -5.43 11.93 6.97
CA GLY A 319 -5.43 11.82 5.51
C GLY A 319 -6.56 10.94 4.96
N GLU A 320 -6.99 9.88 5.68
CA GLU A 320 -8.18 9.12 5.33
C GLU A 320 -9.46 9.96 5.48
N ALA A 321 -9.58 10.69 6.59
CA ALA A 321 -10.76 11.54 6.83
C ALA A 321 -10.91 12.62 5.75
N LEU A 322 -9.79 13.21 5.29
CA LEU A 322 -9.80 14.18 4.18
C LEU A 322 -10.23 13.53 2.85
N LEU A 323 -9.76 12.32 2.55
CA LEU A 323 -10.19 11.59 1.35
C LEU A 323 -11.67 11.23 1.43
N ASN A 324 -12.14 10.79 2.60
CA ASN A 324 -13.55 10.50 2.82
C ASN A 324 -14.42 11.75 2.64
N ALA A 325 -13.98 12.91 3.13
CA ALA A 325 -14.67 14.18 2.95
C ALA A 325 -14.65 14.64 1.49
N ALA A 326 -13.53 14.48 0.78
CA ALA A 326 -13.45 14.80 -0.64
C ALA A 326 -14.42 13.96 -1.48
N GLU A 327 -14.51 12.66 -1.21
CA GLU A 327 -15.47 11.78 -1.86
C GLU A 327 -16.90 12.15 -1.51
N ALA A 328 -17.21 12.43 -0.23
CA ALA A 328 -18.54 12.86 0.20
C ALA A 328 -18.98 14.20 -0.43
N ALA A 329 -18.04 15.11 -0.65
CA ALA A 329 -18.31 16.39 -1.31
C ALA A 329 -18.53 16.25 -2.82
N PHE A 330 -17.97 15.23 -3.44
CA PHE A 330 -18.15 14.93 -4.86
C PHE A 330 -19.56 14.41 -5.18
N TYR A 331 -20.15 13.64 -4.28
CA TYR A 331 -21.51 13.09 -4.44
C TYR A 331 -22.61 14.10 -4.16
#